data_680bb86d597c10d330975af49190679d
#
_entry.id   680bb86d597c10d330975af49190679d
#
_cell.length_a   1.000
_cell.length_b   1.000
_cell.length_c   1.000
_cell.angle_alpha   90.00
_cell.angle_beta   90.00
_cell.angle_gamma   90.00
#
_symmetry.space_group_name_H-M   'P 1'
#
loop_
_entity.id
_entity.type
_entity.pdbx_description
1 polymer ?
#
loop_
_entity_poly.entity_id
_entity_poly.type
_entity_poly.pdbx_seq_one_letter_code
_entity_poly.pdbx_strand_id
1 'polypeptide(L)'
;MASVVRAAIQRARPVNTVRSFSNTVPRRSDALFVHRDTPYNNPKIPFKFTPENLKIAEETIAKYPPQYKKAAVIPVLDLAQRQNKGWTSISTMNYVAELLEMPPMRVYEVATFYTMFNREPIGTNFIQVCTTTPCMLRGSTEILETVQSHLGGIEVGETTKDGKFTLAEVECLGACSNAPMLAMNDDFYEDLTPETTKKILDAFARGEKPKPGPQSGRHTSENSAGLTALTSKPYGPGEHCVPDFA
;
A
#
# COMPACT_ATOMS: atom_id res chain seq x y z
N MET A 1 50.28 31.65 53.76
CA MET A 1 49.71 30.62 52.91
C MET A 1 48.64 31.22 51.97
N ALA A 2 49.03 32.17 51.15
CA ALA A 2 48.07 32.87 50.26
C ALA A 2 48.63 33.10 48.83
N SER A 3 49.69 32.38 48.44
CA SER A 3 50.33 32.57 47.12
C SER A 3 50.27 31.39 46.16
N VAL A 4 49.64 30.28 46.52
CA VAL A 4 49.62 29.08 45.70
C VAL A 4 48.26 28.88 44.90
N VAL A 5 47.24 29.65 45.23
CA VAL A 5 45.91 29.48 44.59
C VAL A 5 45.73 30.37 43.37
N ARG A 6 46.64 31.26 43.01
CA ARG A 6 46.49 32.16 41.85
C ARG A 6 47.08 31.67 40.55
N ALA A 7 47.66 30.51 40.47
CA ALA A 7 48.29 29.99 39.23
C ALA A 7 47.41 29.04 38.37
N ALA A 8 46.22 28.67 38.83
CA ALA A 8 45.37 27.66 38.13
C ALA A 8 44.24 28.25 37.27
N ILE A 9 44.14 29.58 37.17
CA ILE A 9 43.16 30.21 36.26
C ILE A 9 43.91 30.74 35.03
N GLN A 10 44.67 29.89 34.38
CA GLN A 10 45.25 30.21 33.09
C GLN A 10 44.48 29.49 31.96
N ARG A 11 43.67 30.33 31.28
CA ARG A 11 43.39 30.20 29.85
C ARG A 11 42.74 28.90 29.40
N ALA A 12 41.46 28.73 29.69
CA ALA A 12 40.58 28.13 28.70
C ALA A 12 40.49 29.07 27.51
N ARG A 13 41.27 28.81 26.47
CA ARG A 13 41.05 29.45 25.17
C ARG A 13 39.64 29.07 24.72
N PRO A 14 38.80 30.04 24.26
CA PRO A 14 37.56 29.68 23.62
C PRO A 14 37.95 28.86 22.39
N VAL A 15 37.60 27.57 22.41
CA VAL A 15 37.60 26.77 21.19
C VAL A 15 36.47 27.32 20.34
N ASN A 16 36.83 28.22 19.40
CA ASN A 16 35.96 28.59 18.31
C ASN A 16 35.75 27.29 17.49
N THR A 17 34.82 26.47 17.92
CA THR A 17 34.25 25.46 17.06
C THR A 17 33.46 26.18 15.99
N VAL A 18 34.17 26.58 14.94
CA VAL A 18 33.54 26.86 13.67
C VAL A 18 32.83 25.56 13.29
N ARG A 19 31.50 25.53 13.43
CA ARG A 19 30.73 24.45 12.86
C ARG A 19 30.95 24.54 11.36
N SER A 20 31.85 23.74 10.83
CA SER A 20 31.94 23.54 9.40
C SER A 20 30.60 22.91 8.99
N PHE A 21 29.85 23.60 8.13
CA PHE A 21 28.80 22.95 7.37
C PHE A 21 29.49 21.84 6.59
N SER A 22 29.32 20.59 7.04
CA SER A 22 29.73 19.47 6.22
C SER A 22 28.89 19.52 4.97
N ASN A 23 29.53 19.64 3.81
CA ASN A 23 28.90 19.34 2.53
C ASN A 23 28.63 17.82 2.52
N THR A 24 27.61 17.38 3.26
CA THR A 24 27.02 16.07 3.04
C THR A 24 26.48 16.10 1.63
N VAL A 25 27.01 15.22 0.79
CA VAL A 25 26.41 14.95 -0.51
C VAL A 25 24.89 14.85 -0.26
N PRO A 26 24.06 15.65 -0.93
CA PRO A 26 22.63 15.58 -0.71
C PRO A 26 22.21 14.14 -0.97
N ARG A 27 21.82 13.42 0.10
CA ARG A 27 21.10 12.17 -0.05
C ARG A 27 19.92 12.52 -0.93
N ARG A 28 19.84 11.92 -2.10
CA ARG A 28 18.62 11.95 -2.90
C ARG A 28 17.52 11.51 -1.95
N SER A 29 16.68 12.43 -1.51
CA SER A 29 15.53 12.06 -0.71
C SER A 29 14.60 11.31 -1.65
N ASP A 30 14.27 10.07 -1.33
CA ASP A 30 13.30 9.27 -2.06
C ASP A 30 11.88 9.90 -2.03
N ALA A 31 11.74 11.02 -1.32
CA ALA A 31 10.50 11.77 -1.18
C ALA A 31 10.13 12.65 -2.40
N LEU A 32 11.03 12.85 -3.35
CA LEU A 32 10.73 13.60 -4.58
C LEU A 32 10.39 12.60 -5.70
N PHE A 33 9.09 12.38 -5.92
CA PHE A 33 8.57 11.59 -7.02
C PHE A 33 8.70 12.37 -8.34
N VAL A 34 9.91 12.41 -8.88
CA VAL A 34 10.17 13.02 -10.19
C VAL A 34 10.12 11.91 -11.24
N HIS A 35 9.18 12.01 -12.17
CA HIS A 35 9.14 11.12 -13.32
C HIS A 35 10.40 11.31 -14.17
N ARG A 36 11.02 10.20 -14.56
CA ARG A 36 12.11 10.15 -15.52
C ARG A 36 11.72 9.20 -16.63
N ASP A 37 11.81 9.66 -17.86
CA ASP A 37 11.50 8.85 -19.02
C ASP A 37 12.35 7.59 -19.07
N THR A 38 11.67 6.47 -19.22
CA THR A 38 12.27 5.14 -19.42
C THR A 38 11.80 4.58 -20.78
N PRO A 39 12.45 3.53 -21.31
CA PRO A 39 11.99 2.90 -22.56
C PRO A 39 10.55 2.40 -22.51
N TYR A 40 10.06 2.01 -21.33
CA TYR A 40 8.71 1.46 -21.13
C TYR A 40 7.72 2.46 -20.50
N ASN A 41 8.20 3.59 -19.97
CA ASN A 41 7.36 4.60 -19.31
C ASN A 41 7.78 6.00 -19.74
N ASN A 42 7.18 6.51 -20.81
CA ASN A 42 7.41 7.84 -21.34
C ASN A 42 6.16 8.35 -22.07
N PRO A 43 5.99 9.66 -22.23
CA PRO A 43 4.80 10.26 -22.86
C PRO A 43 4.59 9.90 -24.33
N LYS A 44 5.59 9.31 -25.00
CA LYS A 44 5.49 8.91 -26.42
C LYS A 44 4.78 7.60 -26.63
N ILE A 45 4.65 6.77 -25.57
CA ILE A 45 3.91 5.51 -25.62
C ILE A 45 2.42 5.84 -25.46
N PRO A 46 1.60 5.69 -26.52
CA PRO A 46 0.21 6.10 -26.46
C PRO A 46 -0.60 5.15 -25.57
N PHE A 47 -1.49 5.71 -24.75
CA PHE A 47 -2.53 4.98 -24.06
C PHE A 47 -3.89 5.50 -24.49
N LYS A 48 -4.85 4.59 -24.72
CA LYS A 48 -6.26 4.89 -24.93
C LYS A 48 -7.11 3.77 -24.34
N PHE A 49 -8.26 4.11 -23.81
CA PHE A 49 -9.22 3.10 -23.42
C PHE A 49 -9.71 2.28 -24.63
N THR A 50 -9.95 1.00 -24.40
CA THR A 50 -10.76 0.20 -25.33
C THR A 50 -12.18 0.78 -25.38
N PRO A 51 -12.94 0.55 -26.47
CA PRO A 51 -14.31 1.06 -26.56
C PRO A 51 -15.20 0.62 -25.37
N GLU A 52 -14.98 -0.58 -24.86
CA GLU A 52 -15.69 -1.12 -23.70
C GLU A 52 -15.35 -0.37 -22.43
N ASN A 53 -14.05 -0.18 -22.15
CA ASN A 53 -13.58 0.55 -20.97
C ASN A 53 -13.91 2.05 -21.06
N LEU A 54 -13.91 2.63 -22.25
CA LEU A 54 -14.33 4.01 -22.43
C LEU A 54 -15.80 4.19 -22.01
N LYS A 55 -16.68 3.27 -22.40
CA LYS A 55 -18.08 3.28 -21.98
C LYS A 55 -18.22 3.19 -20.46
N ILE A 56 -17.48 2.28 -19.82
CA ILE A 56 -17.47 2.15 -18.35
C ILE A 56 -16.96 3.44 -17.69
N ALA A 57 -15.93 4.07 -18.26
CA ALA A 57 -15.41 5.33 -17.77
C ALA A 57 -16.46 6.46 -17.89
N GLU A 58 -17.15 6.57 -19.02
CA GLU A 58 -18.22 7.53 -19.24
C GLU A 58 -19.40 7.32 -18.28
N GLU A 59 -19.84 6.07 -18.10
CA GLU A 59 -20.87 5.71 -17.11
C GLU A 59 -20.44 6.05 -15.67
N THR A 60 -19.15 5.91 -15.37
CA THR A 60 -18.59 6.26 -14.06
C THR A 60 -18.57 7.77 -13.85
N ILE A 61 -18.16 8.53 -14.87
CA ILE A 61 -18.17 9.99 -14.86
C ILE A 61 -19.58 10.53 -14.70
N ALA A 62 -20.56 9.93 -15.38
CA ALA A 62 -21.96 10.33 -15.33
C ALA A 62 -22.61 10.21 -13.93
N LYS A 63 -22.01 9.47 -13.00
CA LYS A 63 -22.46 9.40 -11.60
C LYS A 63 -22.19 10.69 -10.81
N TYR A 64 -21.33 11.55 -11.31
CA TYR A 64 -20.97 12.83 -10.70
C TYR A 64 -21.64 14.01 -11.44
N PRO A 65 -21.89 15.13 -10.75
CA PRO A 65 -22.40 16.32 -11.42
C PRO A 65 -21.47 16.78 -12.56
N PRO A 66 -22.00 17.31 -13.68
CA PRO A 66 -21.20 17.66 -14.86
C PRO A 66 -20.03 18.60 -14.60
N GLN A 67 -20.18 19.54 -13.64
CA GLN A 67 -19.13 20.49 -13.24
C GLN A 67 -18.05 19.85 -12.37
N TYR A 68 -18.24 18.61 -11.91
CA TYR A 68 -17.33 17.87 -11.01
C TYR A 68 -16.80 16.57 -11.61
N LYS A 69 -16.62 16.49 -12.92
CA LYS A 69 -16.03 15.32 -13.63
C LYS A 69 -14.75 14.83 -12.96
N LYS A 70 -13.92 15.76 -12.45
CA LYS A 70 -12.67 15.45 -11.73
C LYS A 70 -12.87 14.55 -10.50
N ALA A 71 -14.08 14.47 -9.94
CA ALA A 71 -14.36 13.57 -8.82
C ALA A 71 -14.25 12.09 -9.21
N ALA A 72 -14.35 11.76 -10.49
CA ALA A 72 -14.19 10.41 -11.01
C ALA A 72 -12.72 9.98 -11.19
N VAL A 73 -11.73 10.79 -10.78
CA VAL A 73 -10.31 10.51 -11.07
C VAL A 73 -9.84 9.16 -10.52
N ILE A 74 -10.19 8.81 -9.28
CA ILE A 74 -9.78 7.55 -8.66
C ILE A 74 -10.36 6.34 -9.42
N PRO A 75 -11.67 6.20 -9.61
CA PRO A 75 -12.22 5.04 -10.31
C PRO A 75 -11.84 4.97 -11.79
N VAL A 76 -11.68 6.09 -12.48
CA VAL A 76 -11.24 6.11 -13.88
C VAL A 76 -9.76 5.74 -14.00
N LEU A 77 -8.93 6.20 -13.07
CA LEU A 77 -7.51 5.83 -13.04
C LEU A 77 -7.31 4.35 -12.67
N ASP A 78 -8.14 3.79 -11.78
CA ASP A 78 -8.13 2.36 -11.46
C ASP A 78 -8.52 1.52 -12.69
N LEU A 79 -9.56 1.91 -13.41
CA LEU A 79 -9.94 1.26 -14.65
C LEU A 79 -8.81 1.29 -15.70
N ALA A 80 -8.13 2.42 -15.80
CA ALA A 80 -6.98 2.59 -16.69
C ALA A 80 -5.78 1.71 -16.27
N GLN A 81 -5.50 1.63 -14.97
CA GLN A 81 -4.50 0.74 -14.40
C GLN A 81 -4.77 -0.72 -14.73
N ARG A 82 -6.02 -1.18 -14.57
CA ARG A 82 -6.44 -2.54 -14.90
C ARG A 82 -6.24 -2.86 -16.37
N GLN A 83 -6.57 -1.94 -17.26
CA GLN A 83 -6.33 -2.11 -18.70
C GLN A 83 -4.83 -2.10 -19.02
N ASN A 84 -4.01 -1.35 -18.31
CA ASN A 84 -2.57 -1.23 -18.51
C ASN A 84 -1.78 -2.29 -17.70
N LYS A 85 -2.28 -3.49 -17.58
CA LYS A 85 -1.62 -4.63 -16.91
C LYS A 85 -1.27 -4.35 -15.43
N GLY A 86 -2.13 -3.66 -14.71
CA GLY A 86 -2.03 -3.44 -13.28
C GLY A 86 -1.12 -2.28 -12.85
N TRP A 87 -0.67 -1.42 -13.76
CA TRP A 87 0.14 -0.26 -13.41
C TRP A 87 -0.24 1.01 -14.21
N THR A 88 0.08 2.18 -13.68
CA THR A 88 -0.23 3.48 -14.27
C THR A 88 1.03 4.11 -14.88
N SER A 89 1.11 4.15 -16.23
CA SER A 89 2.16 4.86 -16.94
C SER A 89 1.89 6.37 -16.96
N ILE A 90 2.90 7.16 -17.29
CA ILE A 90 2.74 8.62 -17.48
C ILE A 90 1.69 8.92 -18.55
N SER A 91 1.66 8.15 -19.64
CA SER A 91 0.67 8.30 -20.70
C SER A 91 -0.74 7.95 -20.26
N THR A 92 -0.89 6.94 -19.40
CA THR A 92 -2.16 6.57 -18.78
C THR A 92 -2.71 7.72 -17.95
N MET A 93 -1.86 8.31 -17.10
CA MET A 93 -2.24 9.45 -16.27
C MET A 93 -2.61 10.68 -17.09
N ASN A 94 -1.84 10.97 -18.17
CA ASN A 94 -2.12 12.09 -19.08
C ASN A 94 -3.46 11.92 -19.80
N TYR A 95 -3.75 10.70 -20.27
CA TYR A 95 -5.01 10.39 -20.93
C TYR A 95 -6.21 10.56 -19.97
N VAL A 96 -6.09 10.09 -18.74
CA VAL A 96 -7.15 10.28 -17.71
C VAL A 96 -7.34 11.77 -17.40
N ALA A 97 -6.26 12.55 -17.34
CA ALA A 97 -6.33 14.00 -17.14
C ALA A 97 -7.10 14.70 -18.27
N GLU A 98 -6.80 14.34 -19.52
CA GLU A 98 -7.52 14.86 -20.69
C GLU A 98 -9.00 14.48 -20.66
N LEU A 99 -9.33 13.22 -20.39
CA LEU A 99 -10.72 12.73 -20.32
C LEU A 99 -11.55 13.44 -19.25
N LEU A 100 -10.94 13.76 -18.12
CA LEU A 100 -11.59 14.42 -16.98
C LEU A 100 -11.47 15.95 -17.01
N GLU A 101 -10.87 16.52 -18.07
CA GLU A 101 -10.67 17.96 -18.23
C GLU A 101 -9.94 18.60 -17.03
N MET A 102 -8.90 17.91 -16.53
CA MET A 102 -8.12 18.38 -15.38
C MET A 102 -6.63 18.47 -15.69
N PRO A 103 -5.87 19.33 -14.98
CA PRO A 103 -4.43 19.41 -15.18
C PRO A 103 -3.75 18.08 -14.90
N PRO A 104 -2.80 17.59 -15.73
CA PRO A 104 -2.09 16.32 -15.52
C PRO A 104 -1.45 16.19 -14.13
N MET A 105 -0.92 17.30 -13.59
CA MET A 105 -0.33 17.31 -12.25
C MET A 105 -1.28 16.83 -11.16
N ARG A 106 -2.59 17.13 -11.28
CA ARG A 106 -3.59 16.69 -10.31
C ARG A 106 -3.83 15.18 -10.36
N VAL A 107 -3.68 14.56 -11.52
CA VAL A 107 -3.73 13.08 -11.64
C VAL A 107 -2.45 12.47 -11.07
N TYR A 108 -1.29 13.09 -11.29
CA TYR A 108 -0.02 12.63 -10.70
C TYR A 108 -0.05 12.67 -9.17
N GLU A 109 -0.61 13.74 -8.59
CA GLU A 109 -0.80 13.85 -7.14
C GLU A 109 -1.64 12.68 -6.61
N VAL A 110 -2.75 12.33 -7.27
CA VAL A 110 -3.60 11.20 -6.89
C VAL A 110 -2.84 9.87 -7.03
N ALA A 111 -2.15 9.66 -8.15
CA ALA A 111 -1.40 8.42 -8.40
C ALA A 111 -0.22 8.22 -7.43
N THR A 112 0.35 9.30 -6.90
CA THR A 112 1.44 9.23 -5.91
C THR A 112 0.95 9.17 -4.47
N PHE A 113 -0.20 9.72 -4.18
CA PHE A 113 -0.78 9.74 -2.83
C PHE A 113 -1.42 8.40 -2.46
N TYR A 114 -2.22 7.83 -3.37
CA TYR A 114 -2.94 6.58 -3.12
C TYR A 114 -2.09 5.37 -3.49
N THR A 115 -1.75 4.54 -2.51
CA THR A 115 -0.87 3.37 -2.67
C THR A 115 -1.45 2.26 -3.54
N MET A 116 -2.75 2.29 -3.84
CA MET A 116 -3.39 1.38 -4.79
C MET A 116 -2.90 1.54 -6.24
N PHE A 117 -2.28 2.68 -6.56
CA PHE A 117 -1.77 2.95 -7.89
C PHE A 117 -0.29 2.56 -8.02
N ASN A 118 -0.03 1.52 -8.80
CA ASN A 118 1.31 1.08 -9.12
C ASN A 118 1.90 1.96 -10.24
N ARG A 119 3.01 2.62 -9.98
CA ARG A 119 3.67 3.50 -10.97
C ARG A 119 4.77 2.81 -11.77
N GLU A 120 5.09 1.60 -11.41
CA GLU A 120 6.03 0.72 -12.11
C GLU A 120 5.30 -0.56 -12.56
N PRO A 121 5.76 -1.21 -13.61
CA PRO A 121 5.20 -2.48 -14.06
C PRO A 121 5.24 -3.53 -12.95
N ILE A 122 4.13 -4.23 -12.79
CA ILE A 122 4.00 -5.36 -11.86
C ILE A 122 3.76 -6.66 -12.64
N GLY A 123 3.97 -7.79 -11.96
CA GLY A 123 3.65 -9.11 -12.50
C GLY A 123 2.14 -9.35 -12.60
N THR A 124 1.78 -10.46 -13.21
CA THR A 124 0.38 -10.87 -13.36
C THR A 124 -0.34 -11.03 -12.02
N ASN A 125 0.39 -11.47 -11.00
CA ASN A 125 -0.09 -11.63 -9.64
C ASN A 125 0.68 -10.69 -8.71
N PHE A 126 -0.01 -9.73 -8.15
CA PHE A 126 0.55 -8.77 -7.20
C PHE A 126 0.27 -9.22 -5.78
N ILE A 127 1.33 -9.57 -5.06
CA ILE A 127 1.29 -10.06 -3.68
C ILE A 127 1.57 -8.90 -2.75
N GLN A 128 0.65 -8.62 -1.85
CA GLN A 128 0.80 -7.60 -0.82
C GLN A 128 0.70 -8.26 0.56
N VAL A 129 1.82 -8.35 1.27
CA VAL A 129 1.87 -8.95 2.61
C VAL A 129 1.75 -7.83 3.65
N CYS A 130 0.75 -7.95 4.52
CA CYS A 130 0.60 -7.01 5.64
C CYS A 130 1.56 -7.40 6.78
N THR A 131 2.40 -6.45 7.19
CA THR A 131 3.40 -6.65 8.27
C THR A 131 3.18 -5.72 9.47
N THR A 132 2.04 -5.01 9.51
CA THR A 132 1.68 -4.15 10.65
C THR A 132 1.40 -4.96 11.92
N THR A 133 1.38 -4.28 13.05
CA THR A 133 1.46 -4.87 14.39
C THR A 133 0.58 -6.12 14.61
N PRO A 134 -0.73 -6.16 14.31
CA PRO A 134 -1.53 -7.37 14.53
C PRO A 134 -1.05 -8.56 13.69
N CYS A 135 -0.72 -8.32 12.41
CA CYS A 135 -0.20 -9.37 11.53
C CYS A 135 1.20 -9.83 11.99
N MET A 136 2.06 -8.89 12.39
CA MET A 136 3.40 -9.20 12.94
C MET A 136 3.29 -10.08 14.18
N LEU A 137 2.42 -9.75 15.14
CA LEU A 137 2.18 -10.55 16.35
C LEU A 137 1.63 -11.95 16.05
N ARG A 138 1.01 -12.11 14.89
CA ARG A 138 0.46 -13.39 14.42
C ARG A 138 1.36 -14.13 13.43
N GLY A 139 2.61 -13.66 13.24
CA GLY A 139 3.62 -14.34 12.46
C GLY A 139 3.72 -13.91 10.98
N SER A 140 3.34 -12.67 10.62
CA SER A 140 3.44 -12.22 9.23
C SER A 140 4.88 -12.18 8.70
N THR A 141 5.87 -12.04 9.56
CA THR A 141 7.28 -12.12 9.18
C THR A 141 7.60 -13.50 8.59
N GLU A 142 7.15 -14.57 9.22
CA GLU A 142 7.30 -15.94 8.71
C GLU A 142 6.56 -16.15 7.38
N ILE A 143 5.38 -15.51 7.21
CA ILE A 143 4.64 -15.53 5.94
C ILE A 143 5.44 -14.81 4.85
N LEU A 144 6.00 -13.63 5.13
CA LEU A 144 6.83 -12.88 4.18
C LEU A 144 8.06 -13.68 3.74
N GLU A 145 8.80 -14.24 4.69
CA GLU A 145 9.95 -15.11 4.43
C GLU A 145 9.57 -16.36 3.62
N THR A 146 8.38 -16.92 3.91
CA THR A 146 7.84 -18.05 3.15
C THR A 146 7.57 -17.67 1.70
N VAL A 147 6.95 -16.51 1.45
CA VAL A 147 6.71 -16.00 0.08
C VAL A 147 8.02 -15.79 -0.64
N GLN A 148 8.97 -15.09 -0.01
CA GLN A 148 10.28 -14.80 -0.60
C GLN A 148 11.03 -16.09 -0.99
N SER A 149 11.14 -17.03 -0.06
CA SER A 149 11.84 -18.30 -0.29
C SER A 149 11.16 -19.17 -1.35
N HIS A 150 9.83 -19.24 -1.33
CA HIS A 150 9.06 -20.04 -2.28
C HIS A 150 9.14 -19.52 -3.72
N LEU A 151 9.25 -18.20 -3.89
CA LEU A 151 9.37 -17.54 -5.19
C LEU A 151 10.83 -17.39 -5.68
N GLY A 152 11.78 -18.11 -5.08
CA GLY A 152 13.17 -18.13 -5.52
C GLY A 152 14.04 -17.02 -4.93
N GLY A 153 13.70 -16.50 -3.76
CA GLY A 153 14.49 -15.52 -3.01
C GLY A 153 14.31 -14.09 -3.51
N ILE A 154 13.11 -13.74 -3.99
CA ILE A 154 12.83 -12.36 -4.42
C ILE A 154 12.79 -11.42 -3.20
N GLU A 155 13.25 -10.18 -3.40
CA GLU A 155 13.14 -9.13 -2.40
C GLU A 155 11.80 -8.38 -2.50
N VAL A 156 11.48 -7.64 -1.43
CA VAL A 156 10.30 -6.76 -1.42
C VAL A 156 10.47 -5.67 -2.49
N GLY A 157 9.45 -5.49 -3.32
CA GLY A 157 9.46 -4.58 -4.46
C GLY A 157 9.91 -5.22 -5.78
N GLU A 158 10.34 -6.48 -5.76
CA GLU A 158 10.80 -7.18 -6.95
C GLU A 158 9.70 -8.01 -7.62
N THR A 159 9.91 -8.25 -8.91
CA THR A 159 9.09 -9.15 -9.72
C THR A 159 9.91 -10.39 -10.10
N THR A 160 9.28 -11.55 -10.03
CA THR A 160 9.92 -12.81 -10.45
C THR A 160 10.37 -12.73 -11.90
N LYS A 161 11.44 -13.45 -12.25
CA LYS A 161 12.04 -13.42 -13.61
C LYS A 161 11.07 -13.85 -14.72
N ASP A 162 10.06 -14.64 -14.38
CA ASP A 162 9.00 -15.07 -15.30
C ASP A 162 7.87 -14.04 -15.44
N GLY A 163 7.93 -12.91 -14.69
CA GLY A 163 6.92 -11.85 -14.70
C GLY A 163 5.59 -12.23 -14.08
N LYS A 164 5.50 -13.37 -13.38
CA LYS A 164 4.24 -13.83 -12.80
C LYS A 164 3.89 -13.19 -11.47
N PHE A 165 4.88 -12.98 -10.60
CA PHE A 165 4.63 -12.48 -9.26
C PHE A 165 5.45 -11.23 -8.98
N THR A 166 4.82 -10.26 -8.34
CA THR A 166 5.49 -9.10 -7.72
C THR A 166 5.16 -9.11 -6.23
N LEU A 167 6.18 -9.01 -5.38
CA LEU A 167 6.03 -8.98 -3.94
C LEU A 167 6.11 -7.55 -3.41
N ALA A 168 5.14 -7.16 -2.61
CA ALA A 168 5.16 -5.91 -1.87
C ALA A 168 4.85 -6.15 -0.39
N GLU A 169 5.54 -5.42 0.47
CA GLU A 169 5.19 -5.26 1.86
C GLU A 169 4.29 -4.04 1.98
N VAL A 170 3.18 -4.17 2.69
CA VAL A 170 2.19 -3.10 2.80
C VAL A 170 1.76 -2.87 4.24
N GLU A 171 1.22 -1.67 4.47
CA GLU A 171 0.55 -1.31 5.71
C GLU A 171 -0.77 -2.08 5.88
N CYS A 172 -1.47 -1.83 7.00
CA CYS A 172 -2.67 -2.58 7.35
C CYS A 172 -3.76 -2.50 6.28
N LEU A 173 -4.17 -3.67 5.79
CA LEU A 173 -5.26 -3.83 4.81
C LEU A 173 -6.65 -4.00 5.46
N GLY A 174 -6.73 -3.97 6.80
CA GLY A 174 -7.99 -3.98 7.53
C GLY A 174 -8.53 -5.34 7.94
N ALA A 175 -7.82 -6.45 7.67
CA ALA A 175 -8.23 -7.80 8.05
C ALA A 175 -7.54 -8.30 9.35
N CYS A 176 -7.29 -7.42 10.30
CA CYS A 176 -6.50 -7.70 11.52
C CYS A 176 -7.08 -8.80 12.39
N SER A 177 -8.41 -8.99 12.42
CA SER A 177 -9.06 -10.05 13.20
C SER A 177 -8.75 -11.46 12.69
N ASN A 178 -8.36 -11.59 11.43
CA ASN A 178 -7.99 -12.84 10.79
C ASN A 178 -6.51 -12.84 10.37
N ALA A 179 -5.67 -12.16 11.13
CA ALA A 179 -4.22 -12.12 10.90
C ALA A 179 -3.57 -13.50 11.13
N PRO A 180 -2.47 -13.84 10.44
CA PRO A 180 -1.80 -13.03 9.40
C PRO A 180 -2.51 -13.12 8.05
N MET A 181 -2.31 -12.11 7.19
CA MET A 181 -2.98 -12.05 5.90
C MET A 181 -2.07 -11.50 4.78
N LEU A 182 -2.43 -11.85 3.56
CA LEU A 182 -1.93 -11.21 2.35
C LEU A 182 -3.09 -10.89 1.39
N ALA A 183 -2.88 -9.89 0.53
CA ALA A 183 -3.74 -9.70 -0.62
C ALA A 183 -3.03 -10.24 -1.89
N MET A 184 -3.79 -10.91 -2.73
CA MET A 184 -3.36 -11.33 -4.05
C MET A 184 -4.25 -10.64 -5.07
N ASN A 185 -3.71 -9.66 -5.78
CA ASN A 185 -4.48 -8.76 -6.61
C ASN A 185 -5.60 -8.06 -5.79
N ASP A 186 -6.87 -8.40 -6.03
CA ASP A 186 -8.02 -7.82 -5.33
C ASP A 186 -8.54 -8.68 -4.17
N ASP A 187 -8.02 -9.88 -3.97
CA ASP A 187 -8.57 -10.83 -3.01
C ASP A 187 -7.71 -10.96 -1.76
N PHE A 188 -8.36 -11.03 -0.61
CA PHE A 188 -7.71 -11.26 0.67
C PHE A 188 -7.65 -12.75 1.01
N TYR A 189 -6.49 -13.18 1.47
CA TYR A 189 -6.24 -14.50 2.03
C TYR A 189 -5.80 -14.32 3.48
N GLU A 190 -6.56 -14.88 4.38
CA GLU A 190 -6.50 -14.58 5.81
C GLU A 190 -6.24 -15.87 6.60
N ASP A 191 -5.92 -15.76 7.92
CA ASP A 191 -5.56 -16.91 8.77
C ASP A 191 -4.46 -17.78 8.15
N LEU A 192 -3.42 -17.14 7.63
CA LEU A 192 -2.38 -17.82 6.88
C LEU A 192 -1.46 -18.63 7.79
N THR A 193 -0.98 -19.73 7.23
CA THR A 193 0.19 -20.47 7.71
C THR A 193 1.20 -20.60 6.56
N PRO A 194 2.47 -20.93 6.82
CA PRO A 194 3.43 -21.19 5.76
C PRO A 194 2.95 -22.20 4.72
N GLU A 195 2.26 -23.27 5.16
CA GLU A 195 1.76 -24.31 4.28
C GLU A 195 0.61 -23.82 3.39
N THR A 196 -0.35 -23.08 3.97
CA THR A 196 -1.47 -22.52 3.19
C THR A 196 -0.97 -21.46 2.21
N THR A 197 0.00 -20.65 2.61
CA THR A 197 0.64 -19.65 1.75
C THR A 197 1.28 -20.30 0.52
N LYS A 198 2.08 -21.35 0.69
CA LYS A 198 2.67 -22.09 -0.44
C LYS A 198 1.61 -22.65 -1.38
N LYS A 199 0.54 -23.26 -0.84
CA LYS A 199 -0.57 -23.79 -1.66
C LYS A 199 -1.25 -22.69 -2.50
N ILE A 200 -1.44 -21.51 -1.92
CA ILE A 200 -2.01 -20.35 -2.62
C ILE A 200 -1.07 -19.92 -3.77
N LEU A 201 0.23 -19.77 -3.49
CA LEU A 201 1.21 -19.39 -4.51
C LEU A 201 1.27 -20.41 -5.66
N ASP A 202 1.30 -21.70 -5.35
CA ASP A 202 1.31 -22.78 -6.35
C ASP A 202 0.04 -22.78 -7.21
N ALA A 203 -1.13 -22.50 -6.62
CA ALA A 203 -2.38 -22.39 -7.36
C ALA A 203 -2.33 -21.23 -8.36
N PHE A 204 -1.90 -20.04 -7.92
CA PHE A 204 -1.73 -18.89 -8.81
C PHE A 204 -0.66 -19.12 -9.88
N ALA A 205 0.42 -19.81 -9.56
CA ALA A 205 1.44 -20.20 -10.55
C ALA A 205 0.89 -21.07 -11.68
N ARG A 206 -0.13 -21.91 -11.37
CA ARG A 206 -0.88 -22.72 -12.36
C ARG A 206 -2.01 -21.96 -13.04
N GLY A 207 -2.29 -20.71 -12.65
CA GLY A 207 -3.40 -19.91 -13.16
C GLY A 207 -4.76 -20.24 -12.50
N GLU A 208 -4.74 -20.95 -11.38
CA GLU A 208 -5.92 -21.23 -10.58
C GLU A 208 -6.14 -20.12 -9.55
N LYS A 209 -7.40 -19.83 -9.23
CA LYS A 209 -7.75 -18.86 -8.18
C LYS A 209 -8.36 -19.60 -7.00
N PRO A 210 -7.60 -19.83 -5.92
CA PRO A 210 -8.13 -20.47 -4.72
C PRO A 210 -9.20 -19.60 -4.07
N LYS A 211 -10.06 -20.21 -3.22
CA LYS A 211 -11.12 -19.49 -2.53
C LYS A 211 -10.50 -18.41 -1.62
N PRO A 212 -10.85 -17.13 -1.80
CA PRO A 212 -10.40 -16.06 -0.92
C PRO A 212 -11.03 -16.14 0.46
N GLY A 213 -10.49 -15.36 1.39
CA GLY A 213 -10.94 -15.26 2.76
C GLY A 213 -10.15 -16.14 3.72
N PRO A 214 -10.69 -16.45 4.90
CA PRO A 214 -10.02 -17.25 5.93
C PRO A 214 -9.65 -18.65 5.46
N GLN A 215 -8.38 -19.01 5.56
CA GLN A 215 -7.87 -20.33 5.16
C GLN A 215 -8.01 -21.36 6.29
N SER A 216 -8.41 -20.94 7.49
CA SER A 216 -8.70 -21.80 8.62
C SER A 216 -10.07 -22.51 8.55
N GLY A 217 -10.90 -22.16 7.57
CA GLY A 217 -12.25 -22.71 7.40
C GLY A 217 -13.35 -21.97 8.17
N ARG A 218 -13.03 -20.92 8.92
CA ARG A 218 -14.07 -20.08 9.53
C ARG A 218 -14.75 -19.17 8.48
N HIS A 219 -15.97 -18.73 8.77
CA HIS A 219 -16.79 -17.94 7.85
C HIS A 219 -16.89 -16.46 8.25
N THR A 220 -16.45 -16.11 9.45
CA THR A 220 -16.57 -14.75 10.02
C THR A 220 -15.28 -14.35 10.71
N SER A 221 -15.17 -13.07 11.07
CA SER A 221 -14.09 -12.52 11.91
C SER A 221 -14.32 -12.77 13.40
N GLU A 222 -15.30 -13.58 13.77
CA GLU A 222 -15.58 -13.90 15.17
C GLU A 222 -14.42 -14.65 15.81
N ASN A 223 -14.14 -14.33 17.07
CA ASN A 223 -13.12 -15.01 17.86
C ASN A 223 -13.40 -16.53 17.90
N SER A 224 -12.35 -17.34 17.77
CA SER A 224 -12.46 -18.81 17.87
C SER A 224 -13.03 -19.30 19.20
N ALA A 225 -12.95 -18.50 20.27
CA ALA A 225 -13.58 -18.76 21.57
C ALA A 225 -15.08 -18.40 21.60
N GLY A 226 -15.66 -17.93 20.50
CA GLY A 226 -17.02 -17.43 20.43
C GLY A 226 -17.18 -16.01 20.98
N LEU A 227 -18.38 -15.63 21.31
CA LEU A 227 -18.69 -14.32 21.89
C LEU A 227 -18.09 -14.20 23.29
N THR A 228 -17.13 -13.31 23.46
CA THR A 228 -16.45 -13.02 24.73
C THR A 228 -16.93 -11.72 25.38
N ALA A 229 -17.72 -10.90 24.66
CA ALA A 229 -18.32 -9.67 25.12
C ALA A 229 -19.78 -9.61 24.69
N LEU A 230 -20.55 -8.72 25.32
CA LEU A 230 -22.00 -8.54 25.06
C LEU A 230 -22.79 -9.86 25.19
N THR A 231 -22.39 -10.72 26.11
CA THR A 231 -23.02 -12.02 26.35
C THR A 231 -24.25 -11.95 27.24
N SER A 232 -24.46 -10.81 27.90
CA SER A 232 -25.64 -10.52 28.71
C SER A 232 -26.70 -9.76 27.91
N LYS A 233 -27.95 -9.84 28.38
CA LYS A 233 -29.03 -9.03 27.79
C LYS A 233 -28.67 -7.55 27.89
N PRO A 234 -28.86 -6.75 26.81
CA PRO A 234 -28.63 -5.30 26.85
C PRO A 234 -29.45 -4.64 27.96
N TYR A 235 -28.89 -3.61 28.58
CA TYR A 235 -29.61 -2.79 29.57
C TYR A 235 -30.87 -2.19 28.93
N GLY A 236 -31.91 -2.06 29.75
CA GLY A 236 -33.12 -1.33 29.36
C GLY A 236 -32.85 0.18 29.25
N PRO A 237 -33.69 0.90 28.50
CA PRO A 237 -33.62 2.35 28.47
C PRO A 237 -33.80 2.96 29.87
N GLY A 238 -32.95 3.90 30.25
CA GLY A 238 -33.01 4.64 31.52
C GLY A 238 -32.03 4.20 32.60
N GLU A 239 -31.44 2.99 32.53
CA GLU A 239 -30.56 2.48 33.60
C GLU A 239 -29.11 3.01 33.50
N HIS A 240 -28.61 3.22 32.29
CA HIS A 240 -27.26 3.76 32.01
C HIS A 240 -27.25 4.85 30.94
N CYS A 241 -28.43 5.32 30.54
CA CYS A 241 -28.54 6.42 29.59
C CYS A 241 -28.49 7.76 30.31
N VAL A 242 -27.96 8.80 29.64
CA VAL A 242 -28.10 10.16 30.08
C VAL A 242 -29.61 10.48 30.13
N PRO A 243 -30.14 11.09 31.23
CA PRO A 243 -31.57 11.33 31.39
C PRO A 243 -32.28 11.99 30.21
N ASP A 244 -31.56 12.85 29.47
CA ASP A 244 -32.09 13.56 28.29
C ASP A 244 -32.26 12.63 27.06
N PHE A 245 -31.80 11.37 27.11
CA PHE A 245 -31.89 10.38 26.04
C PHE A 245 -32.54 9.05 26.48
N ALA A 246 -33.17 9.04 27.68
CA ALA A 246 -33.82 7.85 28.25
C ALA A 246 -35.31 7.75 27.84
#